data_c3ac61a64321e719141ec385b8dfeb7f
#
_entry.id   c3ac61a64321e719141ec385b8dfeb7f
#
_cell.length_a   1.000
_cell.length_b   1.000
_cell.length_c   1.000
_cell.angle_alpha   90.00
_cell.angle_beta   90.00
_cell.angle_gamma   90.00
#
_symmetry.space_group_name_H-M   'P 1'
#
loop_
_entity.id
_entity.type
_entity.pdbx_description
1 polymer ?
#
loop_
_entity_poly.entity_id
_entity_poly.type
_entity_poly.pdbx_seq_one_letter_code
_entity_poly.pdbx_strand_id
1 'polypeptide(L)'
;MTGDGEITRRSFLQVAGATLGTVLVTSPGRLWAQQARRLSIATGGTGGVFYVLGGGIANMLTKNLPNTKVTAEATAAAVDNCKLIGARKADLAFSPGDVLYDAYVGQEEFKSKIPVRTLLVSYANYIHFVASEGAGIKSMPDLRGKRVSLGAPGSGTEVKAARILEALGINPAKDIKRDRLSVAESAGAMKDRKIDAFCWSGGLPTAAIMDLGATPGVRIRLLDMKEIVPKLREKFGPVYYLGLIPKGTYPGVNYDVQTAAMAVAILCHEKMEDDVAYQITKYIIEKKSDLVLVHKEAEHISLQDSSVGSPIPYHPGAIRYFKEKGVTRR
;
A
#
# COMPACT_ATOMS: atom_id res chain seq x y z
N MET A 1 -16.64 30.48 -86.35
CA MET A 1 -17.41 31.47 -85.58
C MET A 1 -18.17 30.62 -84.53
N THR A 2 -17.62 30.45 -83.50
CA THR A 2 -17.87 30.83 -82.08
C THR A 2 -19.36 30.79 -81.64
N GLY A 3 -19.68 29.92 -80.76
CA GLY A 3 -20.95 29.97 -80.06
C GLY A 3 -20.80 29.13 -78.74
N ASP A 4 -20.37 29.84 -77.69
CA ASP A 4 -20.25 29.30 -76.32
C ASP A 4 -21.65 29.10 -75.75
N GLY A 5 -21.96 27.88 -75.35
CA GLY A 5 -23.17 27.54 -74.64
C GLY A 5 -22.89 27.43 -73.15
N GLU A 6 -23.14 28.46 -72.38
CA GLU A 6 -23.08 28.45 -70.91
C GLU A 6 -24.16 27.52 -70.34
N ILE A 7 -23.72 26.49 -69.59
CA ILE A 7 -24.59 25.62 -68.81
C ILE A 7 -24.92 26.35 -67.50
N THR A 8 -26.15 26.87 -67.42
CA THR A 8 -26.62 27.53 -66.19
C THR A 8 -26.97 26.51 -65.09
N ARG A 9 -26.74 26.91 -63.84
CA ARG A 9 -26.96 26.11 -62.62
C ARG A 9 -28.41 25.55 -62.47
N ARG A 10 -29.35 25.96 -63.34
CA ARG A 10 -30.73 25.46 -63.30
C ARG A 10 -30.96 24.16 -64.05
N SER A 11 -30.08 23.76 -64.96
CA SER A 11 -30.20 22.51 -65.72
C SER A 11 -29.70 21.28 -64.97
N PHE A 12 -29.07 21.46 -63.82
CA PHE A 12 -28.49 20.37 -63.04
C PHE A 12 -29.47 19.77 -62.03
N LEU A 13 -30.66 20.36 -61.84
CA LEU A 13 -31.63 19.94 -60.82
C LEU A 13 -32.83 19.15 -61.37
N GLN A 14 -32.86 18.76 -62.63
CA GLN A 14 -33.99 18.07 -63.23
C GLN A 14 -33.75 16.60 -63.65
N VAL A 15 -32.55 16.02 -63.39
CA VAL A 15 -32.26 14.61 -63.76
C VAL A 15 -32.00 13.72 -62.54
N ALA A 16 -32.36 14.15 -61.34
CA ALA A 16 -32.18 13.34 -60.12
C ALA A 16 -33.52 12.93 -59.48
N GLY A 17 -34.42 12.36 -60.30
CA GLY A 17 -35.70 11.91 -59.81
C GLY A 17 -36.12 10.61 -60.48
N ALA A 18 -35.66 9.45 -60.02
CA ALA A 18 -36.33 8.15 -60.08
C ALA A 18 -35.29 6.99 -60.02
N THR A 19 -34.74 6.73 -58.83
CA THR A 19 -34.38 5.37 -58.39
C THR A 19 -34.53 5.33 -56.89
N LEU A 20 -35.67 4.74 -56.45
CA LEU A 20 -35.88 4.31 -55.07
C LEU A 20 -34.91 3.14 -54.79
N GLY A 21 -33.69 3.46 -54.48
CA GLY A 21 -32.76 2.56 -53.86
C GLY A 21 -32.94 2.67 -52.37
N THR A 22 -33.38 1.60 -51.72
CA THR A 22 -33.42 1.46 -50.27
C THR A 22 -31.99 1.59 -49.71
N VAL A 23 -31.62 2.79 -49.34
CA VAL A 23 -30.42 3.02 -48.56
C VAL A 23 -30.70 2.52 -47.15
N LEU A 24 -30.26 1.31 -46.85
CA LEU A 24 -30.06 0.87 -45.47
C LEU A 24 -29.13 1.87 -44.80
N VAL A 25 -29.72 2.82 -44.09
CA VAL A 25 -29.00 3.68 -43.14
C VAL A 25 -28.54 2.75 -42.03
N THR A 26 -27.40 2.09 -42.24
CA THR A 26 -26.61 1.53 -41.14
C THR A 26 -26.24 2.73 -40.29
N SER A 27 -27.01 2.92 -39.21
CA SER A 27 -26.62 3.85 -38.15
C SER A 27 -25.12 3.57 -37.83
N PRO A 28 -24.23 4.56 -37.90
CA PRO A 28 -22.91 4.35 -37.39
C PRO A 28 -23.08 4.01 -35.91
N GLY A 29 -22.92 2.72 -35.59
CA GLY A 29 -22.88 2.29 -34.22
C GLY A 29 -21.88 3.22 -33.54
N ARG A 30 -22.34 4.05 -32.63
CA ARG A 30 -21.47 4.83 -31.76
C ARG A 30 -20.59 3.81 -31.06
N LEU A 31 -19.42 3.54 -31.65
CA LEU A 31 -18.26 3.02 -30.94
C LEU A 31 -17.93 4.10 -29.92
N TRP A 32 -18.64 4.09 -28.80
CA TRP A 32 -18.19 4.76 -27.61
C TRP A 32 -16.86 4.07 -27.31
N ALA A 33 -15.76 4.69 -27.68
CA ALA A 33 -14.46 4.30 -27.19
C ALA A 33 -14.59 4.36 -25.66
N GLN A 34 -14.76 3.19 -25.04
CA GLN A 34 -14.90 3.08 -23.60
C GLN A 34 -13.63 3.66 -23.03
N GLN A 35 -13.75 4.84 -22.43
CA GLN A 35 -12.61 5.60 -21.92
C GLN A 35 -11.86 4.69 -20.97
N ALA A 36 -10.56 4.49 -21.23
CA ALA A 36 -9.74 3.59 -20.43
C ALA A 36 -9.83 4.00 -18.95
N ARG A 37 -10.27 3.07 -18.09
CA ARG A 37 -10.32 3.28 -16.65
C ARG A 37 -8.89 3.50 -16.15
N ARG A 38 -8.71 4.47 -15.27
CA ARG A 38 -7.45 4.72 -14.60
C ARG A 38 -7.64 4.47 -13.10
N LEU A 39 -6.79 3.66 -12.52
CA LEU A 39 -6.76 3.39 -11.10
C LEU A 39 -5.38 3.71 -10.54
N SER A 40 -5.33 4.15 -9.31
CA SER A 40 -4.09 4.40 -8.59
C SER A 40 -4.00 3.59 -7.31
N ILE A 41 -2.77 3.24 -6.93
CA ILE A 41 -2.45 2.53 -5.69
C ILE A 41 -1.55 3.43 -4.85
N ALA A 42 -2.05 3.95 -3.73
CA ALA A 42 -1.25 4.67 -2.75
C ALA A 42 -0.39 3.67 -1.95
N THR A 43 0.91 3.88 -1.94
CA THR A 43 1.89 2.91 -1.42
C THR A 43 2.64 3.44 -0.20
N GLY A 44 3.86 3.87 -0.34
CA GLY A 44 4.75 4.41 0.68
C GLY A 44 6.05 4.85 0.05
N GLY A 45 7.07 5.10 0.85
CA GLY A 45 8.41 5.45 0.35
C GLY A 45 9.03 4.32 -0.47
N THR A 46 9.85 4.69 -1.46
CA THR A 46 10.42 3.78 -2.48
C THR A 46 11.27 2.63 -1.91
N GLY A 47 11.84 2.80 -0.70
CA GLY A 47 12.62 1.75 -0.02
C GLY A 47 11.78 0.71 0.74
N GLY A 48 10.44 0.83 0.75
CA GLY A 48 9.52 -0.02 1.50
C GLY A 48 8.77 -1.04 0.64
N VAL A 49 8.24 -2.07 1.30
CA VAL A 49 7.52 -3.17 0.63
C VAL A 49 6.25 -2.69 -0.07
N PHE A 50 5.53 -1.71 0.48
CA PHE A 50 4.32 -1.16 -0.15
C PHE A 50 4.58 -0.66 -1.57
N TYR A 51 5.70 0.05 -1.78
CA TYR A 51 6.04 0.59 -3.08
C TYR A 51 6.39 -0.51 -4.09
N VAL A 52 7.24 -1.44 -3.69
CA VAL A 52 7.69 -2.55 -4.54
C VAL A 52 6.50 -3.45 -4.93
N LEU A 53 5.75 -3.92 -3.93
CA LEU A 53 4.60 -4.80 -4.15
C LEU A 53 3.45 -4.07 -4.87
N GLY A 54 3.23 -2.80 -4.54
CA GLY A 54 2.23 -1.96 -5.20
C GLY A 54 2.53 -1.76 -6.68
N GLY A 55 3.80 -1.59 -7.06
CA GLY A 55 4.24 -1.57 -8.46
C GLY A 55 3.96 -2.87 -9.20
N GLY A 56 4.24 -4.01 -8.54
CA GLY A 56 3.91 -5.34 -9.05
C GLY A 56 2.40 -5.52 -9.27
N ILE A 57 1.59 -5.14 -8.27
CA ILE A 57 0.12 -5.20 -8.37
C ILE A 57 -0.39 -4.29 -9.48
N ALA A 58 0.12 -3.06 -9.60
CA ALA A 58 -0.29 -2.13 -10.64
C ALA A 58 -0.02 -2.69 -12.04
N ASN A 59 1.17 -3.26 -12.26
CA ASN A 59 1.54 -3.89 -13.51
C ASN A 59 0.65 -5.12 -13.82
N MET A 60 0.47 -6.00 -12.83
CA MET A 60 -0.36 -7.20 -12.95
C MET A 60 -1.82 -6.84 -13.25
N LEU A 61 -2.41 -5.88 -12.54
CA LEU A 61 -3.79 -5.43 -12.78
C LEU A 61 -3.94 -4.75 -14.15
N THR A 62 -2.96 -3.95 -14.58
CA THR A 62 -2.97 -3.33 -15.91
C THR A 62 -3.00 -4.38 -17.04
N LYS A 63 -2.33 -5.51 -16.85
CA LYS A 63 -2.30 -6.60 -17.85
C LYS A 63 -3.59 -7.42 -17.88
N ASN A 64 -4.30 -7.53 -16.74
CA ASN A 64 -5.42 -8.47 -16.59
C ASN A 64 -6.80 -7.80 -16.54
N LEU A 65 -6.90 -6.51 -16.18
CA LEU A 65 -8.17 -5.78 -16.19
C LEU A 65 -8.44 -5.17 -17.58
N PRO A 66 -9.62 -5.43 -18.20
CA PRO A 66 -9.95 -4.86 -19.50
C PRO A 66 -9.96 -3.33 -19.47
N ASN A 67 -9.36 -2.71 -20.49
CA ASN A 67 -9.34 -1.25 -20.67
C ASN A 67 -8.97 -0.45 -19.40
N THR A 68 -8.08 -1.02 -18.56
CA THR A 68 -7.70 -0.40 -17.29
C THR A 68 -6.20 -0.19 -17.22
N LYS A 69 -5.77 1.01 -16.83
CA LYS A 69 -4.39 1.33 -16.48
C LYS A 69 -4.29 1.58 -14.99
N VAL A 70 -3.38 0.90 -14.32
CA VAL A 70 -3.15 1.06 -12.88
C VAL A 70 -1.74 1.61 -12.66
N THR A 71 -1.59 2.57 -11.75
CA THR A 71 -0.30 3.18 -11.37
C THR A 71 -0.08 3.04 -9.87
N ALA A 72 1.17 2.81 -9.46
CA ALA A 72 1.57 2.88 -8.06
C ALA A 72 2.16 4.25 -7.75
N GLU A 73 1.72 4.86 -6.66
CA GLU A 73 2.12 6.20 -6.26
C GLU A 73 2.86 6.15 -4.93
N ALA A 74 4.04 6.80 -4.87
CA ALA A 74 4.77 6.96 -3.62
C ALA A 74 4.04 7.97 -2.72
N THR A 75 3.87 7.63 -1.45
CA THR A 75 3.19 8.45 -0.44
C THR A 75 3.96 8.44 0.88
N ALA A 76 3.46 9.17 1.87
CA ALA A 76 3.95 9.06 3.24
C ALA A 76 3.55 7.72 3.93
N ALA A 77 2.79 6.88 3.27
CA ALA A 77 2.25 5.58 3.69
C ALA A 77 0.93 5.67 4.50
N ALA A 78 0.72 4.79 5.47
CA ALA A 78 -0.58 4.34 5.95
C ALA A 78 -1.61 5.42 6.32
N VAL A 79 -1.23 6.45 7.10
CA VAL A 79 -2.17 7.52 7.51
C VAL A 79 -2.58 8.37 6.30
N ASP A 80 -1.60 8.74 5.48
CA ASP A 80 -1.83 9.48 4.24
C ASP A 80 -2.68 8.64 3.27
N ASN A 81 -2.36 7.37 3.11
CA ASN A 81 -3.09 6.42 2.27
C ASN A 81 -4.58 6.35 2.62
N CYS A 82 -4.92 6.22 3.91
CA CYS A 82 -6.31 6.20 4.35
C CYS A 82 -7.02 7.53 4.02
N LYS A 83 -6.33 8.67 4.20
CA LYS A 83 -6.86 9.99 3.85
C LYS A 83 -7.07 10.14 2.35
N LEU A 84 -6.14 9.65 1.51
CA LEU A 84 -6.25 9.65 0.05
C LEU A 84 -7.44 8.82 -0.43
N ILE A 85 -7.65 7.62 0.14
CA ILE A 85 -8.84 6.80 -0.15
C ILE A 85 -10.13 7.53 0.23
N GLY A 86 -10.20 8.08 1.44
CA GLY A 86 -11.38 8.83 1.91
C GLY A 86 -11.72 10.02 1.02
N ALA A 87 -10.71 10.72 0.52
CA ALA A 87 -10.84 11.84 -0.40
C ALA A 87 -11.03 11.42 -1.88
N ARG A 88 -11.05 10.11 -2.18
CA ARG A 88 -11.07 9.53 -3.54
C ARG A 88 -9.94 10.04 -4.44
N LYS A 89 -8.77 10.30 -3.85
CA LYS A 89 -7.54 10.67 -4.55
C LYS A 89 -6.65 9.46 -4.86
N ALA A 90 -6.97 8.30 -4.29
CA ALA A 90 -6.44 7.01 -4.66
C ALA A 90 -7.58 5.98 -4.66
N ASP A 91 -7.48 4.97 -5.51
CA ASP A 91 -8.48 3.90 -5.62
C ASP A 91 -8.17 2.73 -4.70
N LEU A 92 -6.91 2.40 -4.60
CA LEU A 92 -6.36 1.34 -3.75
C LEU A 92 -5.28 1.90 -2.84
N ALA A 93 -5.08 1.26 -1.69
CA ALA A 93 -3.98 1.63 -0.81
C ALA A 93 -3.56 0.47 0.09
N PHE A 94 -2.37 0.59 0.68
CA PHE A 94 -1.90 -0.30 1.74
C PHE A 94 -2.06 0.38 3.10
N SER A 95 -2.52 -0.38 4.10
CA SER A 95 -2.45 0.04 5.50
C SER A 95 -2.30 -1.16 6.43
N PRO A 96 -1.47 -1.05 7.48
CA PRO A 96 -1.50 -2.01 8.59
C PRO A 96 -2.77 -1.84 9.41
N GLY A 97 -3.17 -2.94 10.08
CA GLY A 97 -4.46 -3.06 10.73
C GLY A 97 -4.75 -2.02 11.82
N ASP A 98 -3.73 -1.57 12.56
CA ASP A 98 -3.88 -0.57 13.59
C ASP A 98 -4.31 0.80 13.02
N VAL A 99 -3.56 1.33 12.04
CA VAL A 99 -3.90 2.59 11.37
C VAL A 99 -5.22 2.47 10.59
N LEU A 100 -5.48 1.31 9.99
CA LEU A 100 -6.73 1.05 9.28
C LEU A 100 -7.93 1.10 10.22
N TYR A 101 -7.80 0.53 11.42
CA TYR A 101 -8.85 0.60 12.43
C TYR A 101 -9.08 2.04 12.91
N ASP A 102 -8.00 2.76 13.22
CA ASP A 102 -8.09 4.18 13.64
C ASP A 102 -8.80 5.02 12.58
N ALA A 103 -8.48 4.81 11.29
CA ALA A 103 -9.15 5.50 10.19
C ALA A 103 -10.65 5.15 10.10
N TYR A 104 -10.99 3.88 10.27
CA TYR A 104 -12.37 3.41 10.18
C TYR A 104 -13.26 3.95 11.30
N VAL A 105 -12.74 4.03 12.53
CA VAL A 105 -13.49 4.57 13.68
C VAL A 105 -13.37 6.08 13.84
N GLY A 106 -12.36 6.71 13.22
CA GLY A 106 -12.15 8.17 13.26
C GLY A 106 -11.47 8.63 14.54
N GLN A 107 -10.37 7.99 14.91
CA GLN A 107 -9.59 8.33 16.11
C GLN A 107 -8.11 8.59 15.78
N GLU A 108 -7.32 8.99 16.75
CA GLU A 108 -5.88 9.29 16.66
C GLU A 108 -5.60 10.35 15.56
N GLU A 109 -4.90 9.98 14.51
CA GLU A 109 -4.55 10.87 13.39
C GLU A 109 -5.75 11.26 12.49
N PHE A 110 -6.95 10.73 12.78
CA PHE A 110 -8.16 10.93 11.98
C PHE A 110 -9.22 11.71 12.78
N LYS A 111 -9.62 12.88 12.26
CA LYS A 111 -10.65 13.73 12.90
C LYS A 111 -12.07 13.19 12.77
N SER A 112 -12.28 12.26 11.84
CA SER A 112 -13.57 11.64 11.55
C SER A 112 -13.35 10.28 10.88
N LYS A 113 -14.40 9.46 10.88
CA LYS A 113 -14.40 8.14 10.20
C LYS A 113 -14.07 8.30 8.73
N ILE A 114 -13.16 7.46 8.25
CA ILE A 114 -12.82 7.36 6.84
C ILE A 114 -13.61 6.21 6.22
N PRO A 115 -14.27 6.43 5.07
CA PRO A 115 -15.12 5.41 4.42
C PRO A 115 -14.30 4.37 3.67
N VAL A 116 -13.54 3.57 4.40
CA VAL A 116 -12.65 2.52 3.89
C VAL A 116 -13.25 1.12 4.05
N ARG A 117 -12.88 0.21 3.14
CA ARG A 117 -13.15 -1.24 3.20
C ARG A 117 -11.90 -2.01 2.82
N THR A 118 -11.75 -3.19 3.39
CA THR A 118 -10.68 -4.12 3.04
C THR A 118 -11.04 -4.91 1.78
N LEU A 119 -10.12 -5.01 0.83
CA LEU A 119 -10.21 -5.95 -0.27
C LEU A 119 -9.64 -7.31 0.13
N LEU A 120 -8.45 -7.31 0.70
CA LEU A 120 -7.79 -8.51 1.19
C LEU A 120 -6.72 -8.16 2.24
N VAL A 121 -6.38 -9.11 3.10
CA VAL A 121 -5.17 -9.09 3.92
C VAL A 121 -4.04 -9.67 3.10
N SER A 122 -2.87 -9.03 3.10
CA SER A 122 -1.75 -9.38 2.22
C SER A 122 -0.60 -10.10 2.93
N TYR A 123 -0.03 -9.49 3.95
CA TYR A 123 1.12 -10.05 4.67
C TYR A 123 1.23 -9.50 6.09
N ALA A 124 2.20 -9.98 6.86
CA ALA A 124 2.50 -9.47 8.19
C ALA A 124 3.46 -8.27 8.11
N ASN A 125 3.11 -7.20 8.81
CA ASN A 125 3.95 -6.02 8.96
C ASN A 125 4.69 -6.10 10.29
N TYR A 126 6.01 -6.02 10.26
CA TYR A 126 6.89 -6.15 11.42
C TYR A 126 7.45 -4.78 11.80
N ILE A 127 7.55 -4.51 13.09
CA ILE A 127 8.18 -3.28 13.59
C ILE A 127 9.66 -3.56 13.82
N HIS A 128 10.50 -2.72 13.24
CA HIS A 128 11.95 -2.74 13.42
C HIS A 128 12.38 -1.53 14.21
N PHE A 129 13.18 -1.71 15.23
CA PHE A 129 14.06 -0.65 15.75
C PHE A 129 15.47 -1.02 15.37
N VAL A 130 15.99 -0.30 14.37
CA VAL A 130 17.34 -0.49 13.83
C VAL A 130 18.26 0.49 14.52
N ALA A 131 19.28 0.01 15.19
CA ALA A 131 20.30 0.80 15.86
C ALA A 131 21.66 0.60 15.21
N SER A 132 22.49 1.65 15.16
CA SER A 132 23.90 1.54 14.83
C SER A 132 24.64 0.88 16.00
N GLU A 133 25.46 -0.15 15.76
CA GLU A 133 26.24 -0.79 16.82
C GLU A 133 27.16 0.17 17.56
N GLY A 134 27.72 1.16 16.84
CA GLY A 134 28.59 2.19 17.43
C GLY A 134 27.88 3.18 18.37
N ALA A 135 26.52 3.21 18.37
CA ALA A 135 25.76 4.12 19.22
C ALA A 135 25.56 3.62 20.65
N GLY A 136 26.02 2.39 20.99
CA GLY A 136 25.89 1.81 22.32
C GLY A 136 24.44 1.45 22.72
N ILE A 137 23.54 1.32 21.75
CA ILE A 137 22.12 0.96 21.96
C ILE A 137 22.02 -0.56 21.90
N LYS A 138 21.66 -1.22 23.01
CA LYS A 138 21.51 -2.67 23.10
C LYS A 138 20.06 -3.10 23.31
N SER A 139 19.24 -2.21 23.87
CA SER A 139 17.83 -2.44 24.21
C SER A 139 17.01 -1.18 23.95
N MET A 140 15.69 -1.30 23.97
CA MET A 140 14.78 -0.20 23.73
C MET A 140 14.93 0.97 24.73
N PRO A 141 15.16 0.77 26.04
CA PRO A 141 15.42 1.87 26.99
C PRO A 141 16.67 2.72 26.66
N ASP A 142 17.66 2.16 25.96
CA ASP A 142 18.90 2.86 25.59
C ASP A 142 18.67 3.94 24.49
N LEU A 143 17.47 4.02 23.94
CA LEU A 143 17.06 5.08 23.00
C LEU A 143 17.05 6.48 23.65
N ARG A 144 16.96 6.57 25.00
CA ARG A 144 16.96 7.85 25.72
C ARG A 144 18.23 8.64 25.40
N GLY A 145 18.05 9.93 25.09
CA GLY A 145 19.11 10.85 24.70
C GLY A 145 19.68 10.66 23.29
N LYS A 146 19.28 9.62 22.55
CA LYS A 146 19.77 9.29 21.21
C LYS A 146 19.04 10.05 20.11
N ARG A 147 19.70 10.16 18.94
CA ARG A 147 19.09 10.68 17.70
C ARG A 147 18.32 9.56 17.03
N VAL A 148 17.00 9.66 17.03
CA VAL A 148 16.12 8.56 16.59
C VAL A 148 15.11 9.06 15.55
N SER A 149 15.14 8.48 14.35
CA SER A 149 14.08 8.69 13.36
C SER A 149 12.88 7.80 13.65
N LEU A 150 11.71 8.40 13.77
CA LEU A 150 10.47 7.71 14.12
C LEU A 150 9.58 7.36 12.91
N GLY A 151 10.08 7.58 11.69
CA GLY A 151 9.30 7.40 10.46
C GLY A 151 8.89 8.73 9.84
N ALA A 152 8.52 8.70 8.57
CA ALA A 152 8.07 9.88 7.85
C ALA A 152 6.78 10.47 8.46
N PRO A 153 6.59 11.80 8.38
CA PRO A 153 5.34 12.43 8.81
C PRO A 153 4.13 11.82 8.09
N GLY A 154 3.08 11.46 8.85
CA GLY A 154 1.88 10.84 8.30
C GLY A 154 2.03 9.36 7.94
N SER A 155 3.12 8.72 8.34
CA SER A 155 3.32 7.28 8.15
C SER A 155 2.75 6.47 9.31
N GLY A 156 2.35 5.21 9.03
CA GLY A 156 2.03 4.27 10.10
C GLY A 156 3.24 3.90 10.97
N THR A 157 4.46 4.08 10.46
CA THR A 157 5.69 3.91 11.25
C THR A 157 5.75 4.93 12.38
N GLU A 158 5.46 6.20 12.10
CA GLU A 158 5.47 7.27 13.10
C GLU A 158 4.46 6.99 14.21
N VAL A 159 3.24 6.58 13.87
CA VAL A 159 2.20 6.19 14.83
C VAL A 159 2.69 5.09 15.76
N LYS A 160 3.26 4.02 15.20
CA LYS A 160 3.74 2.87 15.97
C LYS A 160 4.93 3.19 16.83
N ALA A 161 5.88 3.97 16.30
CA ALA A 161 7.04 4.43 17.07
C ALA A 161 6.60 5.23 18.30
N ALA A 162 5.64 6.13 18.16
CA ALA A 162 5.08 6.89 19.27
C ALA A 162 4.43 5.96 20.31
N ARG A 163 3.57 5.02 19.89
CA ARG A 163 2.89 4.05 20.76
C ARG A 163 3.87 3.16 21.53
N ILE A 164 4.94 2.70 20.87
CA ILE A 164 5.98 1.87 21.50
C ILE A 164 6.76 2.66 22.53
N LEU A 165 7.20 3.87 22.19
CA LEU A 165 7.93 4.72 23.12
C LEU A 165 7.07 5.10 24.32
N GLU A 166 5.77 5.39 24.11
CA GLU A 166 4.82 5.66 25.18
C GLU A 166 4.63 4.44 26.10
N ALA A 167 4.51 3.22 25.53
CA ALA A 167 4.41 1.99 26.31
C ALA A 167 5.66 1.70 27.15
N LEU A 168 6.80 2.29 26.78
CA LEU A 168 8.08 2.24 27.52
C LEU A 168 8.25 3.43 28.49
N GLY A 169 7.32 4.37 28.56
CA GLY A 169 7.45 5.58 29.33
C GLY A 169 8.50 6.55 28.77
N ILE A 170 8.85 6.44 27.48
CA ILE A 170 9.78 7.34 26.78
C ILE A 170 8.95 8.41 26.06
N ASN A 171 9.17 9.67 26.42
CA ASN A 171 8.52 10.79 25.75
C ASN A 171 9.30 11.18 24.48
N PRO A 172 8.74 11.00 23.27
CA PRO A 172 9.45 11.28 22.02
C PRO A 172 9.90 12.75 21.85
N ALA A 173 9.23 13.68 22.54
CA ALA A 173 9.56 15.10 22.42
C ALA A 173 10.63 15.58 23.42
N LYS A 174 10.87 14.80 24.49
CA LYS A 174 11.77 15.20 25.59
C LYS A 174 12.96 14.26 25.77
N ASP A 175 12.73 12.96 25.59
CA ASP A 175 13.66 11.92 25.99
C ASP A 175 14.58 11.46 24.85
N ILE A 176 14.31 11.86 23.59
CA ILE A 176 15.13 11.54 22.41
C ILE A 176 15.34 12.80 21.55
N LYS A 177 16.36 12.79 20.70
CA LYS A 177 16.50 13.78 19.63
C LYS A 177 15.79 13.20 18.40
N ARG A 178 14.54 13.65 18.22
CA ARG A 178 13.61 13.07 17.23
C ARG A 178 13.86 13.58 15.83
N ASP A 179 14.00 12.66 14.88
CA ASP A 179 13.90 12.88 13.44
C ASP A 179 12.64 12.22 12.86
N ARG A 180 12.20 12.64 11.67
CA ARG A 180 11.00 12.16 10.99
C ARG A 180 11.32 11.89 9.51
N LEU A 181 11.96 10.76 9.25
CA LEU A 181 12.49 10.39 7.94
C LEU A 181 11.82 9.10 7.44
N SER A 182 11.68 8.96 6.13
CA SER A 182 11.32 7.69 5.51
C SER A 182 12.37 6.61 5.79
N VAL A 183 12.09 5.35 5.50
CA VAL A 183 13.05 4.26 5.72
C VAL A 183 14.34 4.45 4.90
N ALA A 184 14.21 4.90 3.65
CA ALA A 184 15.37 5.16 2.79
C ALA A 184 16.22 6.32 3.29
N GLU A 185 15.59 7.43 3.69
CA GLU A 185 16.26 8.58 4.29
C GLU A 185 16.89 8.22 5.64
N SER A 186 16.20 7.43 6.47
CA SER A 186 16.76 6.95 7.75
C SER A 186 17.99 6.06 7.55
N ALA A 187 17.96 5.15 6.57
CA ALA A 187 19.12 4.34 6.21
C ALA A 187 20.27 5.22 5.73
N GLY A 188 20.02 6.21 4.88
CA GLY A 188 21.02 7.19 4.45
C GLY A 188 21.60 8.00 5.62
N ALA A 189 20.74 8.54 6.47
CA ALA A 189 21.17 9.31 7.65
C ALA A 189 21.99 8.47 8.65
N MET A 190 21.69 7.17 8.77
CA MET A 190 22.50 6.26 9.59
C MET A 190 23.86 5.97 8.94
N LYS A 191 23.95 5.78 7.62
CA LYS A 191 25.21 5.67 6.88
C LYS A 191 26.10 6.91 7.13
N ASP A 192 25.48 8.09 7.09
CA ASP A 192 26.12 9.38 7.34
C ASP A 192 26.40 9.67 8.84
N ARG A 193 26.05 8.75 9.75
CA ARG A 193 26.16 8.91 11.21
C ARG A 193 25.39 10.12 11.76
N LYS A 194 24.33 10.54 11.08
CA LYS A 194 23.45 11.65 11.51
C LYS A 194 22.43 11.21 12.54
N ILE A 195 22.00 9.93 12.50
CA ILE A 195 21.11 9.31 13.49
C ILE A 195 21.75 8.06 14.10
N ASP A 196 21.31 7.71 15.30
CA ASP A 196 21.80 6.58 16.09
C ASP A 196 20.92 5.34 15.95
N ALA A 197 19.61 5.57 15.73
CA ALA A 197 18.61 4.53 15.51
C ALA A 197 17.44 5.05 14.66
N PHE A 198 16.65 4.13 14.13
CA PHE A 198 15.37 4.47 13.51
C PHE A 198 14.34 3.37 13.73
N CYS A 199 13.08 3.78 13.78
CA CYS A 199 11.93 2.89 13.69
C CYS A 199 11.52 2.69 12.23
N TRP A 200 11.14 1.47 11.90
CA TRP A 200 10.53 1.11 10.63
C TRP A 200 9.43 0.08 10.85
N SER A 201 8.32 0.21 10.14
CA SER A 201 7.22 -0.73 10.14
C SER A 201 6.97 -1.21 8.70
N GLY A 202 7.31 -2.47 8.42
CA GLY A 202 7.26 -3.02 7.06
C GLY A 202 7.36 -4.53 7.02
N GLY A 203 7.26 -5.09 5.79
CA GLY A 203 7.45 -6.51 5.53
C GLY A 203 8.93 -6.92 5.49
N LEU A 204 9.17 -8.21 5.34
CA LEU A 204 10.49 -8.84 5.34
C LEU A 204 10.85 -9.42 3.96
N PRO A 205 12.11 -9.22 3.49
CA PRO A 205 13.03 -8.18 3.97
C PRO A 205 12.68 -6.80 3.42
N THR A 206 13.01 -5.74 4.13
CA THR A 206 12.91 -4.36 3.62
C THR A 206 14.18 -3.97 2.88
N ALA A 207 14.06 -3.56 1.63
CA ALA A 207 15.20 -3.28 0.74
C ALA A 207 16.17 -2.23 1.31
N ALA A 208 15.65 -1.13 1.89
CA ALA A 208 16.50 -0.09 2.47
C ALA A 208 17.34 -0.58 3.67
N ILE A 209 16.84 -1.55 4.46
CA ILE A 209 17.58 -2.13 5.59
C ILE A 209 18.59 -3.18 5.08
N MET A 210 18.22 -3.93 4.01
CA MET A 210 19.17 -4.83 3.33
C MET A 210 20.38 -4.06 2.82
N ASP A 211 20.16 -2.97 2.12
CA ASP A 211 21.19 -2.11 1.56
C ASP A 211 22.06 -1.47 2.68
N LEU A 212 21.41 -1.00 3.76
CA LEU A 212 22.12 -0.47 4.93
C LEU A 212 23.04 -1.51 5.57
N GLY A 213 22.55 -2.71 5.83
CA GLY A 213 23.31 -3.79 6.46
C GLY A 213 24.42 -4.34 5.57
N ALA A 214 24.28 -4.27 4.23
CA ALA A 214 25.30 -4.65 3.26
C ALA A 214 26.37 -3.56 3.03
N THR A 215 26.19 -2.35 3.55
CA THR A 215 27.12 -1.23 3.35
C THR A 215 28.42 -1.46 4.11
N PRO A 216 29.61 -1.43 3.46
CA PRO A 216 30.90 -1.61 4.12
C PRO A 216 31.09 -0.62 5.27
N GLY A 217 31.55 -1.12 6.42
CA GLY A 217 31.78 -0.29 7.62
C GLY A 217 30.54 0.09 8.41
N VAL A 218 29.35 -0.25 7.95
CA VAL A 218 28.09 -0.09 8.69
C VAL A 218 27.77 -1.40 9.42
N ARG A 219 27.49 -1.31 10.71
CA ARG A 219 26.99 -2.43 11.51
C ARG A 219 25.70 -2.03 12.17
N ILE A 220 24.68 -2.83 11.97
CA ILE A 220 23.35 -2.61 12.52
C ILE A 220 22.97 -3.68 13.52
N ARG A 221 22.09 -3.28 14.44
CA ARG A 221 21.42 -4.16 15.40
C ARG A 221 19.92 -3.93 15.33
N LEU A 222 19.15 -5.00 15.35
CA LEU A 222 17.71 -4.94 15.59
C LEU A 222 17.44 -5.12 17.09
N LEU A 223 16.56 -4.28 17.64
CA LEU A 223 16.19 -4.32 19.04
C LEU A 223 14.99 -5.25 19.25
N ASP A 224 15.08 -6.13 20.26
CA ASP A 224 13.99 -7.02 20.65
C ASP A 224 12.86 -6.22 21.35
N MET A 225 11.61 -6.61 21.07
CA MET A 225 10.41 -5.96 21.61
C MET A 225 9.43 -6.93 22.27
N LYS A 226 9.86 -8.16 22.58
CA LYS A 226 9.00 -9.19 23.19
C LYS A 226 8.22 -8.66 24.39
N GLU A 227 8.90 -7.98 25.30
CA GLU A 227 8.32 -7.47 26.55
C GLU A 227 7.35 -6.30 26.35
N ILE A 228 7.36 -5.69 25.16
CA ILE A 228 6.54 -4.52 24.83
C ILE A 228 5.19 -4.94 24.21
N VAL A 229 5.16 -6.08 23.50
CA VAL A 229 3.96 -6.55 22.78
C VAL A 229 2.74 -6.70 23.69
N PRO A 230 2.82 -7.28 24.91
CA PRO A 230 1.68 -7.32 25.81
C PRO A 230 1.14 -5.95 26.19
N LYS A 231 2.01 -4.97 26.45
CA LYS A 231 1.63 -3.59 26.77
C LYS A 231 0.96 -2.88 25.59
N LEU A 232 1.43 -3.13 24.37
CA LEU A 232 0.78 -2.61 23.16
C LEU A 232 -0.62 -3.18 22.98
N ARG A 233 -0.79 -4.48 23.21
CA ARG A 233 -2.09 -5.14 23.13
C ARG A 233 -3.09 -4.61 24.15
N GLU A 234 -2.63 -4.44 25.40
CA GLU A 234 -3.44 -3.89 26.47
C GLU A 234 -3.93 -2.47 26.16
N LYS A 235 -3.03 -1.61 25.65
CA LYS A 235 -3.32 -0.19 25.45
C LYS A 235 -4.00 0.12 24.11
N PHE A 236 -3.60 -0.57 23.03
CA PHE A 236 -4.01 -0.26 21.66
C PHE A 236 -4.76 -1.40 20.95
N GLY A 237 -5.13 -2.44 21.70
CA GLY A 237 -5.98 -3.52 21.23
C GLY A 237 -5.25 -4.72 20.60
N PRO A 238 -6.01 -5.77 20.27
CA PRO A 238 -5.48 -7.08 19.87
C PRO A 238 -4.91 -7.12 18.44
N VAL A 239 -4.86 -6.00 17.75
CA VAL A 239 -4.27 -5.89 16.40
C VAL A 239 -2.76 -6.18 16.39
N TYR A 240 -2.09 -6.00 17.53
CA TYR A 240 -0.67 -6.32 17.70
C TYR A 240 -0.49 -7.77 18.16
N TYR A 241 0.43 -8.49 17.52
CA TYR A 241 0.83 -9.82 17.95
C TYR A 241 2.36 -9.95 17.94
N LEU A 242 2.86 -10.98 18.63
CA LEU A 242 4.29 -11.26 18.66
C LEU A 242 4.72 -11.84 17.31
N GLY A 243 5.60 -11.13 16.61
CA GLY A 243 6.21 -11.55 15.36
C GLY A 243 7.68 -11.92 15.56
N LEU A 244 8.24 -12.61 14.58
CA LEU A 244 9.63 -13.02 14.54
C LEU A 244 10.28 -12.49 13.25
N ILE A 245 11.39 -11.75 13.40
CA ILE A 245 12.31 -11.46 12.31
C ILE A 245 13.42 -12.51 12.41
N PRO A 246 13.48 -13.49 11.48
CA PRO A 246 14.46 -14.56 11.55
C PRO A 246 15.90 -14.06 11.42
N LYS A 247 16.83 -14.73 12.08
CA LYS A 247 18.27 -14.52 11.86
C LYS A 247 18.61 -14.60 10.37
N GLY A 248 19.54 -13.76 9.92
CA GLY A 248 19.95 -13.72 8.52
C GLY A 248 18.97 -12.99 7.58
N THR A 249 17.83 -12.47 8.08
CA THR A 249 16.93 -11.62 7.28
C THR A 249 17.68 -10.38 6.75
N TYR A 250 18.57 -9.82 7.55
CA TYR A 250 19.38 -8.67 7.17
C TYR A 250 20.87 -8.94 7.36
N PRO A 251 21.76 -8.43 6.47
CA PRO A 251 23.21 -8.57 6.63
C PRO A 251 23.67 -8.05 8.00
N GLY A 252 24.48 -8.84 8.68
CA GLY A 252 25.00 -8.52 10.01
C GLY A 252 24.08 -8.89 11.18
N VAL A 253 22.81 -9.27 10.95
CA VAL A 253 21.88 -9.69 11.99
C VAL A 253 21.81 -11.22 12.04
N ASN A 254 22.62 -11.84 12.89
CA ASN A 254 22.79 -13.30 12.99
C ASN A 254 22.01 -13.93 14.16
N TYR A 255 20.96 -13.27 14.63
CA TYR A 255 20.08 -13.70 15.73
C TYR A 255 18.64 -13.41 15.40
N ASP A 256 17.73 -14.18 15.99
CA ASP A 256 16.30 -13.95 15.88
C ASP A 256 15.89 -12.74 16.71
N VAL A 257 14.93 -11.95 16.19
CA VAL A 257 14.40 -10.76 16.87
C VAL A 257 12.90 -10.91 17.06
N GLN A 258 12.44 -10.91 18.29
CA GLN A 258 11.01 -10.88 18.59
C GLN A 258 10.52 -9.44 18.56
N THR A 259 9.42 -9.21 17.84
CA THR A 259 8.92 -7.86 17.60
C THR A 259 7.39 -7.82 17.60
N ALA A 260 6.84 -6.62 17.64
CA ALA A 260 5.42 -6.44 17.37
C ALA A 260 5.15 -6.54 15.87
N ALA A 261 4.10 -7.28 15.54
CA ALA A 261 3.63 -7.43 14.17
C ALA A 261 2.12 -7.23 14.09
N MET A 262 1.63 -6.95 12.89
CA MET A 262 0.21 -6.80 12.57
C MET A 262 -0.04 -7.12 11.10
N ALA A 263 -1.29 -7.45 10.76
CA ALA A 263 -1.67 -7.70 9.37
C ALA A 263 -1.65 -6.40 8.54
N VAL A 264 -1.28 -6.49 7.28
CA VAL A 264 -1.44 -5.44 6.27
C VAL A 264 -2.63 -5.76 5.39
N ALA A 265 -3.51 -4.78 5.20
CA ALA A 265 -4.61 -4.86 4.27
C ALA A 265 -4.36 -4.03 3.02
N ILE A 266 -4.86 -4.51 1.89
CA ILE A 266 -5.13 -3.70 0.71
C ILE A 266 -6.58 -3.22 0.84
N LEU A 267 -6.78 -1.92 0.75
CA LEU A 267 -8.04 -1.25 1.00
C LEU A 267 -8.48 -0.39 -0.18
N CYS A 268 -9.77 -0.08 -0.20
CA CYS A 268 -10.40 0.82 -1.15
C CYS A 268 -11.46 1.69 -0.46
N HIS A 269 -12.02 2.65 -1.18
CA HIS A 269 -13.18 3.40 -0.70
C HIS A 269 -14.43 2.50 -0.66
N GLU A 270 -15.31 2.67 0.35
CA GLU A 270 -16.52 1.85 0.52
C GLU A 270 -17.48 1.88 -0.68
N LYS A 271 -17.44 2.95 -1.48
CA LYS A 271 -18.25 3.13 -2.69
C LYS A 271 -17.52 2.72 -3.98
N MET A 272 -16.46 1.92 -3.91
CA MET A 272 -15.91 1.29 -5.11
C MET A 272 -16.98 0.38 -5.72
N GLU A 273 -17.03 0.28 -7.04
CA GLU A 273 -17.95 -0.64 -7.72
C GLU A 273 -17.67 -2.09 -7.33
N ASP A 274 -18.71 -2.86 -6.99
CA ASP A 274 -18.57 -4.25 -6.52
C ASP A 274 -17.83 -5.14 -7.52
N ASP A 275 -18.08 -4.97 -8.83
CA ASP A 275 -17.39 -5.74 -9.86
C ASP A 275 -15.90 -5.40 -9.95
N VAL A 276 -15.54 -4.14 -9.76
CA VAL A 276 -14.15 -3.70 -9.75
C VAL A 276 -13.42 -4.28 -8.54
N ALA A 277 -14.01 -4.16 -7.36
CA ALA A 277 -13.46 -4.73 -6.13
C ALA A 277 -13.31 -6.26 -6.21
N TYR A 278 -14.30 -6.94 -6.79
CA TYR A 278 -14.26 -8.39 -7.07
C TYR A 278 -13.08 -8.74 -7.97
N GLN A 279 -12.96 -8.09 -9.13
CA GLN A 279 -11.91 -8.39 -10.11
C GLN A 279 -10.51 -8.11 -9.54
N ILE A 280 -10.32 -7.01 -8.81
CA ILE A 280 -9.06 -6.68 -8.17
C ILE A 280 -8.67 -7.76 -7.16
N THR A 281 -9.59 -8.12 -6.25
CA THR A 281 -9.37 -9.16 -5.25
C THR A 281 -9.02 -10.49 -5.91
N LYS A 282 -9.80 -10.89 -6.91
CA LYS A 282 -9.58 -12.11 -7.71
C LYS A 282 -8.18 -12.14 -8.31
N TYR A 283 -7.79 -11.11 -9.07
CA TYR A 283 -6.51 -11.13 -9.76
C TYR A 283 -5.32 -11.10 -8.81
N ILE A 284 -5.39 -10.34 -7.70
CA ILE A 284 -4.30 -10.33 -6.71
C ILE A 284 -4.09 -11.74 -6.14
N ILE A 285 -5.16 -12.47 -5.85
CA ILE A 285 -5.06 -13.82 -5.29
C ILE A 285 -4.68 -14.85 -6.36
N GLU A 286 -5.34 -14.85 -7.52
CA GLU A 286 -5.12 -15.87 -8.57
C GLU A 286 -3.78 -15.68 -9.31
N LYS A 287 -3.24 -14.46 -9.36
CA LYS A 287 -1.94 -14.14 -9.97
C LYS A 287 -0.83 -13.93 -8.94
N LYS A 288 -0.97 -14.51 -7.73
CA LYS A 288 0.03 -14.41 -6.68
C LYS A 288 1.44 -14.78 -7.13
N SER A 289 1.59 -15.77 -8.00
CA SER A 289 2.89 -16.20 -8.55
C SER A 289 3.66 -15.05 -9.19
N ASP A 290 2.98 -14.17 -9.93
CA ASP A 290 3.62 -13.01 -10.56
C ASP A 290 4.11 -11.99 -9.51
N LEU A 291 3.37 -11.87 -8.40
CA LEU A 291 3.71 -10.97 -7.29
C LEU A 291 4.85 -11.51 -6.43
N VAL A 292 4.98 -12.83 -6.27
CA VAL A 292 6.09 -13.49 -5.56
C VAL A 292 7.42 -13.21 -6.26
N LEU A 293 7.43 -13.12 -7.59
CA LEU A 293 8.62 -12.72 -8.35
C LEU A 293 9.03 -11.26 -8.09
N VAL A 294 8.10 -10.42 -7.64
CA VAL A 294 8.36 -9.02 -7.32
C VAL A 294 8.84 -8.87 -5.86
N HIS A 295 8.16 -9.55 -4.93
CA HIS A 295 8.51 -9.50 -3.51
C HIS A 295 8.03 -10.75 -2.76
N LYS A 296 8.90 -11.32 -1.92
CA LYS A 296 8.66 -12.54 -1.15
C LYS A 296 7.41 -12.46 -0.26
N GLU A 297 7.07 -11.30 0.30
CA GLU A 297 5.87 -11.12 1.12
C GLU A 297 4.57 -11.50 0.38
N ALA A 298 4.56 -11.53 -0.94
CA ALA A 298 3.42 -12.01 -1.69
C ALA A 298 3.14 -13.53 -1.50
N GLU A 299 4.07 -14.31 -0.97
CA GLU A 299 3.85 -15.72 -0.61
C GLU A 299 2.73 -15.88 0.42
N HIS A 300 2.50 -14.87 1.25
CA HIS A 300 1.45 -14.84 2.27
C HIS A 300 0.05 -14.53 1.72
N ILE A 301 -0.05 -14.07 0.47
CA ILE A 301 -1.34 -13.87 -0.18
C ILE A 301 -1.94 -15.23 -0.50
N SER A 302 -3.02 -15.58 0.17
CA SER A 302 -3.75 -16.83 -0.08
C SER A 302 -5.25 -16.59 0.05
N LEU A 303 -6.04 -17.50 -0.51
CA LEU A 303 -7.50 -17.42 -0.41
C LEU A 303 -7.98 -17.43 1.05
N GLN A 304 -7.35 -18.26 1.88
CA GLN A 304 -7.69 -18.42 3.30
C GLN A 304 -7.22 -17.22 4.12
N ASP A 305 -5.92 -16.93 4.07
CA ASP A 305 -5.33 -15.88 4.91
C ASP A 305 -5.82 -14.48 4.54
N SER A 306 -6.02 -14.23 3.24
CA SER A 306 -6.46 -12.92 2.74
C SER A 306 -7.92 -12.58 3.08
N SER A 307 -8.72 -13.60 3.43
CA SER A 307 -10.14 -13.43 3.78
C SER A 307 -10.39 -13.13 5.26
N VAL A 308 -9.38 -13.19 6.11
CA VAL A 308 -9.46 -13.01 7.57
C VAL A 308 -8.46 -11.99 8.09
N GLY A 309 -8.56 -11.62 9.37
CA GLY A 309 -7.56 -10.78 10.04
C GLY A 309 -7.67 -9.27 9.77
N SER A 310 -8.63 -8.82 8.97
CA SER A 310 -8.91 -7.38 8.86
C SER A 310 -9.68 -6.87 10.09
N PRO A 311 -9.27 -5.73 10.69
CA PRO A 311 -9.99 -5.14 11.82
C PRO A 311 -11.24 -4.35 11.40
N ILE A 312 -11.50 -4.22 10.10
CA ILE A 312 -12.64 -3.49 9.53
C ILE A 312 -13.40 -4.37 8.53
N PRO A 313 -14.64 -4.02 8.16
CA PRO A 313 -15.38 -4.76 7.16
C PRO A 313 -14.67 -4.82 5.81
N TYR A 314 -14.82 -5.96 5.14
CA TYR A 314 -14.38 -6.11 3.76
C TYR A 314 -15.41 -5.51 2.79
N HIS A 315 -14.95 -5.17 1.59
CA HIS A 315 -15.81 -4.69 0.52
C HIS A 315 -16.76 -5.80 0.01
N PRO A 316 -18.03 -5.48 -0.32
CA PRO A 316 -18.99 -6.50 -0.81
C PRO A 316 -18.46 -7.30 -2.01
N GLY A 317 -17.79 -6.66 -2.97
CA GLY A 317 -17.17 -7.33 -4.12
C GLY A 317 -16.09 -8.35 -3.72
N ALA A 318 -15.25 -8.01 -2.72
CA ALA A 318 -14.27 -8.96 -2.19
C ALA A 318 -14.95 -10.14 -1.47
N ILE A 319 -15.98 -9.87 -0.67
CA ILE A 319 -16.77 -10.91 0.01
C ILE A 319 -17.39 -11.86 -1.02
N ARG A 320 -17.91 -11.35 -2.14
CA ARG A 320 -18.49 -12.15 -3.22
C ARG A 320 -17.46 -13.13 -3.78
N TYR A 321 -16.24 -12.66 -4.07
CA TYR A 321 -15.17 -13.53 -4.55
C TYR A 321 -14.81 -14.63 -3.55
N PHE A 322 -14.61 -14.28 -2.26
CA PHE A 322 -14.30 -15.27 -1.23
C PHE A 322 -15.38 -16.33 -1.07
N LYS A 323 -16.66 -15.93 -1.07
CA LYS A 323 -17.81 -16.86 -1.02
C LYS A 323 -17.86 -17.79 -2.21
N GLU A 324 -17.64 -17.28 -3.43
CA GLU A 324 -17.60 -18.07 -4.66
C GLU A 324 -16.52 -19.16 -4.61
N LYS A 325 -15.38 -18.87 -3.96
CA LYS A 325 -14.29 -19.82 -3.74
C LYS A 325 -14.47 -20.72 -2.52
N GLY A 326 -15.63 -20.71 -1.90
CA GLY A 326 -15.95 -21.60 -0.77
C GLY A 326 -15.35 -21.17 0.57
N VAL A 327 -14.85 -19.94 0.69
CA VAL A 327 -14.38 -19.40 1.97
C VAL A 327 -15.55 -18.77 2.69
N THR A 328 -16.09 -19.51 3.65
CA THR A 328 -17.11 -19.02 4.60
C THR A 328 -16.43 -18.31 5.74
N ARG A 329 -16.73 -17.04 5.93
CA ARG A 329 -16.32 -16.31 7.15
C ARG A 329 -17.01 -16.93 8.36
N ARG A 330 -16.23 -17.34 9.33
CA ARG A 330 -16.72 -17.59 10.70
C ARG A 330 -16.74 -16.29 11.48
#